data_47fb3523ca5cedd8b024c25d98e684ff
#
_entry.id   47fb3523ca5cedd8b024c25d98e684ff
#
_cell.length_a   1.000
_cell.length_b   1.000
_cell.length_c   1.000
_cell.angle_alpha   90.00
_cell.angle_beta   90.00
_cell.angle_gamma   90.00
#
_symmetry.space_group_name_H-M   'P 1'
#
loop_
_entity.id
_entity.type
_entity.pdbx_description
1 polymer ?
#
loop_
_entity_poly.entity_id
_entity_poly.type
_entity_poly.pdbx_seq_one_letter_code
_entity_poly.pdbx_strand_id
1 'polypeptide(L)'
;MGYKKQVLDREKNSLAHLRRQQQQYIDEKRALEETLRRSNQEFLEKSAAGMTIMQVTTFKGYHSSLSAQIKELEASIEKMEERVQKQLGVVIEATKEVSSLEKLEDKQLEEYNFKVAKSEEQFIEEYVTNASYRAV
;
A
#
# COMPACT_ATOMS: atom_id res chain seq x y z
N MET A 1 1.63 9.54 20.59
CA MET A 1 1.44 8.28 19.83
C MET A 1 0.22 8.30 18.88
N GLY A 2 -0.95 8.77 19.33
CA GLY A 2 -2.15 8.86 18.51
C GLY A 2 -1.96 9.60 17.18
N TYR A 3 -1.20 10.70 17.21
CA TYR A 3 -0.89 11.48 16.01
C TYR A 3 -0.10 10.65 14.97
N LYS A 4 0.91 9.91 15.41
CA LYS A 4 1.73 9.08 14.49
C LYS A 4 0.93 7.93 13.89
N LYS A 5 0.01 7.34 14.66
CA LYS A 5 -0.92 6.33 14.13
C LYS A 5 -1.88 6.92 13.10
N GLN A 6 -2.37 8.14 13.32
CA GLN A 6 -3.21 8.84 12.34
C GLN A 6 -2.46 9.13 11.05
N VAL A 7 -1.20 9.56 11.14
CA VAL A 7 -0.34 9.76 9.96
C VAL A 7 -0.16 8.45 9.21
N LEU A 8 0.15 7.36 9.91
CA LEU A 8 0.30 6.04 9.30
C LEU A 8 -0.96 5.60 8.58
N ASP A 9 -2.13 5.76 9.20
CA ASP A 9 -3.41 5.39 8.59
C ASP A 9 -3.69 6.22 7.33
N ARG A 10 -3.38 7.51 7.37
CA ARG A 10 -3.52 8.41 6.21
C ARG A 10 -2.63 7.96 5.07
N GLU A 11 -1.37 7.62 5.38
CA GLU A 11 -0.42 7.18 4.35
C GLU A 11 -0.80 5.82 3.76
N LYS A 12 -1.33 4.91 4.57
CA LYS A 12 -1.89 3.64 4.08
C LYS A 12 -3.08 3.86 3.15
N ASN A 13 -3.96 4.80 3.49
CA ASN A 13 -5.11 5.14 2.65
C ASN A 13 -4.67 5.74 1.32
N SER A 14 -3.65 6.59 1.33
CA SER A 14 -3.06 7.15 0.10
C SER A 14 -2.47 6.05 -0.77
N LEU A 15 -1.76 5.09 -0.19
CA LEU A 15 -1.22 3.94 -0.92
C LEU A 15 -2.34 3.11 -1.55
N ALA A 16 -3.39 2.81 -0.80
CA ALA A 16 -4.54 2.06 -1.30
C ALA A 16 -5.22 2.79 -2.47
N HIS A 17 -5.34 4.12 -2.40
CA HIS A 17 -5.90 4.94 -3.47
C HIS A 17 -5.05 4.86 -4.74
N LEU A 18 -3.73 5.00 -4.62
CA LEU A 18 -2.81 4.88 -5.75
C LEU A 18 -2.87 3.50 -6.40
N ARG A 19 -2.94 2.44 -5.60
CA ARG A 19 -3.07 1.06 -6.09
C ARG A 19 -4.39 0.83 -6.83
N ARG A 20 -5.49 1.44 -6.35
CA ARG A 20 -6.78 1.37 -7.04
C ARG A 20 -6.73 2.08 -8.39
N GLN A 21 -6.10 3.25 -8.46
CA GLN A 21 -5.91 3.96 -9.73
C GLN A 21 -5.06 3.16 -10.71
N GLN A 22 -3.98 2.57 -10.24
CA GLN A 22 -3.14 1.70 -11.06
C GLN A 22 -3.94 0.52 -11.59
N GLN A 23 -4.74 -0.12 -10.74
CA GLN A 23 -5.56 -1.25 -11.13
C GLN A 23 -6.60 -0.87 -12.20
N GLN A 24 -7.18 0.32 -12.12
CA GLN A 24 -8.09 0.84 -13.15
C GLN A 24 -7.39 0.94 -14.51
N TYR A 25 -6.18 1.46 -14.55
CA TYR A 25 -5.40 1.53 -15.80
C TYR A 25 -5.05 0.14 -16.34
N ILE A 26 -4.72 -0.80 -15.45
CA ILE A 26 -4.44 -2.18 -15.83
C ILE A 26 -5.70 -2.82 -16.45
N ASP A 27 -6.86 -2.61 -15.84
CA ASP A 27 -8.13 -3.15 -16.34
C ASP A 27 -8.51 -2.54 -17.68
N GLU A 28 -8.33 -1.23 -17.85
CA GLU A 28 -8.56 -0.54 -19.13
C GLU A 28 -7.63 -1.08 -20.22
N LYS A 29 -6.36 -1.28 -19.90
CA LYS A 29 -5.39 -1.85 -20.84
C LYS A 29 -5.82 -3.26 -21.28
N ARG A 30 -6.22 -4.11 -20.33
CA ARG A 30 -6.72 -5.46 -20.64
C ARG A 30 -7.94 -5.44 -21.55
N ALA A 31 -8.86 -4.52 -21.31
CA ALA A 31 -10.05 -4.35 -22.15
C ALA A 31 -9.67 -3.95 -23.58
N LEU A 32 -8.72 -3.02 -23.74
CA LEU A 32 -8.23 -2.60 -25.07
C LEU A 32 -7.45 -3.73 -25.76
N GLU A 33 -6.64 -4.48 -25.04
CA GLU A 33 -5.92 -5.65 -25.58
C GLU A 33 -6.90 -6.70 -26.10
N GLU A 34 -7.99 -6.96 -25.38
CA GLU A 34 -9.03 -7.90 -25.79
C GLU A 34 -9.76 -7.38 -27.03
N THR A 35 -10.07 -6.09 -27.08
CA THR A 35 -10.67 -5.44 -28.26
C THR A 35 -9.75 -5.57 -29.47
N LEU A 36 -8.45 -5.34 -29.26
CA LEU A 36 -7.45 -5.49 -30.32
C LEU A 36 -7.38 -6.92 -30.84
N ARG A 37 -7.39 -7.90 -29.93
CA ARG A 37 -7.37 -9.31 -30.27
C ARG A 37 -8.59 -9.70 -31.14
N ARG A 38 -9.78 -9.24 -30.75
CA ARG A 38 -11.02 -9.48 -31.51
C ARG A 38 -10.96 -8.80 -32.88
N SER A 39 -10.48 -7.58 -32.94
CA SER A 39 -10.32 -6.83 -34.18
C SER A 39 -9.38 -7.54 -35.14
N ASN A 40 -8.25 -8.04 -34.63
CA ASN A 40 -7.29 -8.81 -35.44
C ASN A 40 -7.91 -10.11 -35.98
N GLN A 41 -8.68 -10.80 -35.16
CA GLN A 41 -9.35 -12.02 -35.57
C GLN A 41 -10.39 -11.74 -36.66
N GLU A 42 -11.19 -10.68 -36.49
CA GLU A 42 -12.16 -10.22 -37.47
C GLU A 42 -11.50 -9.85 -38.81
N PHE A 43 -10.36 -9.16 -38.70
CA PHE A 43 -9.57 -8.80 -39.89
C PHE A 43 -9.10 -10.05 -40.65
N LEU A 44 -8.58 -11.07 -39.95
CA LEU A 44 -8.16 -12.31 -40.58
C LEU A 44 -9.31 -13.03 -41.29
N GLU A 45 -10.47 -13.11 -40.66
CA GLU A 45 -11.68 -13.75 -41.22
C GLU A 45 -12.16 -13.00 -42.46
N LYS A 46 -12.26 -11.68 -42.39
CA LYS A 46 -12.70 -10.84 -43.51
C LYS A 46 -11.68 -10.81 -44.63
N SER A 47 -10.38 -10.83 -44.31
CA SER A 47 -9.31 -10.93 -45.30
C SER A 47 -9.41 -12.20 -46.13
N ALA A 48 -9.69 -13.32 -45.48
CA ALA A 48 -9.86 -14.63 -46.13
C ALA A 48 -11.07 -14.62 -47.10
N ALA A 49 -12.14 -13.91 -46.74
CA ALA A 49 -13.34 -13.76 -47.56
C ALA A 49 -13.18 -12.70 -48.67
N GLY A 50 -12.16 -11.85 -48.60
CA GLY A 50 -11.91 -10.73 -49.52
C GLY A 50 -12.30 -9.40 -48.93
N MET A 51 -11.38 -8.43 -48.99
CA MET A 51 -11.57 -7.06 -48.48
C MET A 51 -11.17 -6.04 -49.52
N THR A 52 -11.91 -4.92 -49.54
CA THR A 52 -11.52 -3.76 -50.33
C THR A 52 -10.34 -3.04 -49.67
N ILE A 53 -9.61 -2.23 -50.44
CA ILE A 53 -8.51 -1.40 -49.95
C ILE A 53 -8.99 -0.45 -48.87
N MET A 54 -10.19 0.12 -49.04
CA MET A 54 -10.79 1.01 -48.05
C MET A 54 -11.07 0.29 -46.72
N GLN A 55 -11.59 -0.93 -46.77
CA GLN A 55 -11.82 -1.76 -45.58
C GLN A 55 -10.51 -2.08 -44.86
N VAL A 56 -9.46 -2.46 -45.56
CA VAL A 56 -8.12 -2.72 -45.03
C VAL A 56 -7.56 -1.48 -44.32
N THR A 57 -7.66 -0.32 -44.97
CA THR A 57 -7.20 0.96 -44.43
C THR A 57 -7.93 1.31 -43.13
N THR A 58 -9.25 1.10 -43.09
CA THR A 58 -10.07 1.34 -41.91
C THR A 58 -9.64 0.44 -40.75
N PHE A 59 -9.43 -0.86 -40.97
CA PHE A 59 -8.95 -1.79 -39.96
C PHE A 59 -7.56 -1.41 -39.45
N LYS A 60 -6.64 -1.05 -40.33
CA LYS A 60 -5.29 -0.63 -39.96
C LYS A 60 -5.30 0.64 -39.10
N GLY A 61 -6.14 1.62 -39.46
CA GLY A 61 -6.31 2.84 -38.68
C GLY A 61 -6.85 2.57 -37.29
N TYR A 62 -7.85 1.69 -37.19
CA TYR A 62 -8.42 1.26 -35.91
C TYR A 62 -7.40 0.52 -35.07
N HIS A 63 -6.68 -0.43 -35.63
CA HIS A 63 -5.59 -1.15 -34.97
C HIS A 63 -4.52 -0.21 -34.44
N SER A 64 -4.10 0.76 -35.27
CA SER A 64 -3.10 1.75 -34.88
C SER A 64 -3.58 2.63 -33.72
N SER A 65 -4.85 3.04 -33.73
CA SER A 65 -5.46 3.81 -32.65
C SER A 65 -5.49 3.00 -31.33
N LEU A 66 -5.92 1.74 -31.39
CA LEU A 66 -5.92 0.87 -30.20
C LEU A 66 -4.52 0.65 -29.64
N SER A 67 -3.55 0.41 -30.52
CA SER A 67 -2.15 0.22 -30.12
C SER A 67 -1.58 1.47 -29.44
N ALA A 68 -1.90 2.65 -29.94
CA ALA A 68 -1.49 3.93 -29.35
C ALA A 68 -2.11 4.11 -27.95
N GLN A 69 -3.39 3.80 -27.80
CA GLN A 69 -4.07 3.89 -26.50
C GLN A 69 -3.49 2.91 -25.49
N ILE A 70 -3.16 1.70 -25.93
CA ILE A 70 -2.49 0.69 -25.05
C ILE A 70 -1.13 1.21 -24.58
N LYS A 71 -0.34 1.82 -25.46
CA LYS A 71 0.95 2.41 -25.10
C LYS A 71 0.82 3.54 -24.09
N GLU A 72 -0.19 4.40 -24.26
CA GLU A 72 -0.46 5.47 -23.30
C GLU A 72 -0.81 4.90 -21.91
N LEU A 73 -1.63 3.84 -21.87
CA LEU A 73 -1.97 3.18 -20.62
C LEU A 73 -0.76 2.50 -19.98
N GLU A 74 0.11 1.87 -20.77
CA GLU A 74 1.37 1.30 -20.27
C GLU A 74 2.24 2.36 -19.60
N ALA A 75 2.36 3.54 -20.21
CA ALA A 75 3.09 4.66 -19.64
C ALA A 75 2.44 5.17 -18.34
N SER A 76 1.11 5.24 -18.31
CA SER A 76 0.38 5.63 -17.11
C SER A 76 0.55 4.61 -15.97
N ILE A 77 0.52 3.32 -16.28
CA ILE A 77 0.73 2.24 -15.31
C ILE A 77 2.15 2.34 -14.72
N GLU A 78 3.14 2.59 -15.54
CA GLU A 78 4.54 2.74 -15.10
C GLU A 78 4.72 3.95 -14.19
N LYS A 79 4.12 5.09 -14.53
CA LYS A 79 4.14 6.28 -13.67
C LYS A 79 3.44 6.02 -12.33
N MET A 80 2.32 5.31 -12.36
CA MET A 80 1.61 4.94 -11.13
C MET A 80 2.45 3.98 -10.29
N GLU A 81 3.18 3.05 -10.90
CA GLU A 81 4.09 2.15 -10.19
C GLU A 81 5.17 2.92 -9.44
N GLU A 82 5.77 3.93 -10.05
CA GLU A 82 6.74 4.81 -9.38
C GLU A 82 6.12 5.50 -8.17
N ARG A 83 4.90 6.00 -8.31
CA ARG A 83 4.15 6.64 -7.22
C ARG A 83 3.82 5.65 -6.10
N VAL A 84 3.41 4.44 -6.46
CA VAL A 84 3.12 3.38 -5.50
C VAL A 84 4.37 3.02 -4.70
N GLN A 85 5.51 2.85 -5.36
CA GLN A 85 6.78 2.54 -4.70
C GLN A 85 7.22 3.65 -3.76
N LYS A 86 7.08 4.89 -4.18
CA LYS A 86 7.40 6.06 -3.35
C LYS A 86 6.51 6.13 -2.11
N GLN A 87 5.21 5.94 -2.29
CA GLN A 87 4.24 5.94 -1.20
C GLN A 87 4.44 4.76 -0.26
N LEU A 88 4.80 3.59 -0.79
CA LEU A 88 5.15 2.42 0.02
C LEU A 88 6.32 2.73 0.95
N GLY A 89 7.35 3.42 0.44
CA GLY A 89 8.47 3.89 1.27
C GLY A 89 8.00 4.80 2.42
N VAL A 90 7.08 5.71 2.15
CA VAL A 90 6.48 6.59 3.16
C VAL A 90 5.74 5.78 4.23
N VAL A 91 4.96 4.79 3.83
CA VAL A 91 4.24 3.89 4.75
C VAL A 91 5.22 3.09 5.62
N ILE A 92 6.29 2.58 5.02
CA ILE A 92 7.32 1.83 5.76
C ILE A 92 7.96 2.70 6.83
N GLU A 93 8.34 3.93 6.50
CA GLU A 93 8.93 4.86 7.47
C GLU A 93 7.94 5.24 8.57
N ALA A 94 6.69 5.50 8.23
CA ALA A 94 5.64 5.78 9.22
C ALA A 94 5.40 4.58 10.15
N THR A 95 5.45 3.36 9.62
CA THR A 95 5.32 2.13 10.39
C THR A 95 6.47 1.97 11.39
N LYS A 96 7.70 2.27 10.94
CA LYS A 96 8.89 2.23 11.81
C LYS A 96 8.78 3.24 12.96
N GLU A 97 8.30 4.45 12.68
CA GLU A 97 8.11 5.48 13.70
C GLU A 97 7.08 5.05 14.75
N VAL A 98 5.95 4.51 14.34
CA VAL A 98 4.92 3.99 15.26
C VAL A 98 5.47 2.83 16.08
N SER A 99 6.15 1.90 15.45
CA SER A 99 6.76 0.74 16.11
C SER A 99 7.80 1.17 17.17
N SER A 100 8.63 2.15 16.85
CA SER A 100 9.62 2.71 17.78
C SER A 100 8.96 3.35 19.00
N LEU A 101 7.88 4.11 18.79
CA LEU A 101 7.12 4.73 19.88
C LEU A 101 6.43 3.68 20.76
N GLU A 102 5.87 2.63 20.17
CA GLU A 102 5.27 1.53 20.91
C GLU A 102 6.29 0.83 21.80
N LYS A 103 7.48 0.57 21.28
CA LYS A 103 8.58 -0.03 22.06
C LYS A 103 9.02 0.87 23.21
N LEU A 104 9.08 2.18 22.98
CA LEU A 104 9.43 3.14 24.01
C LEU A 104 8.37 3.17 25.11
N GLU A 105 7.10 3.17 24.76
CA GLU A 105 6.00 3.11 25.73
C GLU A 105 6.04 1.83 26.55
N ASP A 106 6.27 0.69 25.92
CA ASP A 106 6.40 -0.60 26.61
C ASP A 106 7.55 -0.58 27.59
N LYS A 107 8.68 -0.04 27.20
CA LYS A 107 9.86 0.11 28.07
C LYS A 107 9.57 1.03 29.25
N GLN A 108 8.91 2.15 29.03
CA GLN A 108 8.52 3.08 30.09
C GLN A 108 7.54 2.44 31.06
N LEU A 109 6.61 1.64 30.57
CA LEU A 109 5.68 0.89 31.40
C LEU A 109 6.39 -0.15 32.27
N GLU A 110 7.33 -0.89 31.69
CA GLU A 110 8.15 -1.86 32.43
C GLU A 110 8.95 -1.18 33.54
N GLU A 111 9.59 -0.05 33.22
CA GLU A 111 10.35 0.74 34.20
C GLU A 111 9.46 1.26 35.32
N TYR A 112 8.27 1.74 34.98
CA TYR A 112 7.28 2.19 35.96
C TYR A 112 6.84 1.04 36.88
N ASN A 113 6.47 -0.10 36.31
CA ASN A 113 6.05 -1.28 37.06
C ASN A 113 7.17 -1.79 37.97
N PHE A 114 8.41 -1.76 37.50
CA PHE A 114 9.57 -2.12 38.32
C PHE A 114 9.73 -1.19 39.51
N LYS A 115 9.62 0.12 39.30
CA LYS A 115 9.70 1.12 40.38
C LYS A 115 8.59 0.94 41.41
N VAL A 116 7.37 0.67 40.96
CA VAL A 116 6.22 0.44 41.84
C VAL A 116 6.45 -0.82 42.68
N ALA A 117 6.86 -1.93 42.07
CA ALA A 117 7.14 -3.18 42.76
C ALA A 117 8.24 -3.00 43.80
N LYS A 118 9.31 -2.29 43.45
CA LYS A 118 10.41 -2.01 44.37
C LYS A 118 9.97 -1.13 45.53
N SER A 119 9.15 -0.14 45.28
CA SER A 119 8.59 0.73 46.33
C SER A 119 7.69 -0.04 47.29
N GLU A 120 6.86 -0.94 46.79
CA GLU A 120 6.03 -1.83 47.61
C GLU A 120 6.87 -2.77 48.45
N GLU A 121 7.91 -3.35 47.88
CA GLU A 121 8.85 -4.22 48.60
C GLU A 121 9.53 -3.45 49.74
N GLN A 122 10.02 -2.26 49.52
CA GLN A 122 10.60 -1.40 50.54
C GLN A 122 9.61 -1.07 51.67
N PHE A 123 8.37 -0.78 51.29
CA PHE A 123 7.31 -0.52 52.26
C PHE A 123 7.06 -1.74 53.17
N ILE A 124 6.99 -2.94 52.61
CA ILE A 124 6.81 -4.19 53.32
C ILE A 124 8.00 -4.44 54.27
N GLU A 125 9.24 -4.27 53.79
CA GLU A 125 10.44 -4.41 54.60
C GLU A 125 10.45 -3.44 55.78
N GLU A 126 10.11 -2.19 55.57
CA GLU A 126 10.00 -1.21 56.66
C GLU A 126 8.92 -1.58 57.67
N TYR A 127 7.77 -2.05 57.17
CA TYR A 127 6.68 -2.51 58.05
C TYR A 127 7.10 -3.69 58.91
N VAL A 128 7.74 -4.68 58.35
CA VAL A 128 8.25 -5.87 59.04
C VAL A 128 9.31 -5.47 60.07
N THR A 129 10.25 -4.61 59.71
CA THR A 129 11.29 -4.11 60.59
C THR A 129 10.69 -3.36 61.77
N ASN A 130 9.74 -2.49 61.57
CA ASN A 130 9.04 -1.77 62.64
C ASN A 130 8.25 -2.70 63.55
N ALA A 131 7.57 -3.68 62.97
CA ALA A 131 6.83 -4.68 63.74
C ALA A 131 7.78 -5.53 64.66
N SER A 132 8.90 -5.96 64.08
CA SER A 132 9.94 -6.68 64.86
C SER A 132 10.52 -5.84 65.99
N TYR A 133 10.79 -4.57 65.71
CA TYR A 133 11.31 -3.63 66.69
C TYR A 133 10.32 -3.40 67.84
N ARG A 134 9.03 -3.29 67.52
CA ARG A 134 7.97 -3.12 68.52
C ARG A 134 7.71 -4.39 69.34
N ALA A 135 7.98 -5.56 68.83
CA ALA A 135 7.81 -6.84 69.50
C ALA A 135 8.89 -7.11 70.51
N VAL A 136 10.01 -6.42 70.49
CA VAL A 136 11.08 -6.49 71.43
C VAL A 136 10.84 -5.53 72.60
#